data_d5d57d2562c03d21061db4d83fe582c2
#
_entry.id   d5d57d2562c03d21061db4d83fe582c2
#
_cell.length_a   1.000
_cell.length_b   1.000
_cell.length_c   1.000
_cell.angle_alpha   90.00
_cell.angle_beta   90.00
_cell.angle_gamma   90.00
#
_symmetry.space_group_name_H-M   'P 1'
#
loop_
_entity.id
_entity.type
_entity.pdbx_description
1 polymer ?
#
loop_
_entity_poly.entity_id
_entity_poly.type
_entity_poly.pdbx_seq_one_letter_code
_entity_poly.pdbx_strand_id
1 'polypeptide(L)'
;MILQVLEFNYLGVSSHAMSYQLRQAEIPILPAGHAPIRVLHFSDLHLTPARKTEIADIKSFIDLSPDLVISTGDFLAHMQAVPVALDALDALLDLPGLFVFGSNDYYAPKPKNPLKYLLPDHGKRIHGEDLPWPDLDKGLQSRGWINLNRSRATIKIKDTTIETRGTDDAHLEFDDYSLVAGKPGPCDIAIGVTHAPYLRILEGMAKDGLDAIFAGHTHGGQVRLPLPGGSRALTTNCDLPTWRARGLTKFGSEPYLHVSAGMGTSPFARIRVASPPEVSLVTLTSAPQY
;
A
#
# COMPACT_ATOMS: atom_id res chain seq x y z
N MET A 1 -5.39 -9.26 26.42
CA MET A 1 -6.38 -8.19 26.20
C MET A 1 -6.38 -7.96 24.69
N ILE A 2 -7.47 -8.38 24.01
CA ILE A 2 -7.59 -8.25 22.55
C ILE A 2 -7.91 -6.78 22.29
N LEU A 3 -6.95 -6.03 21.73
CA LEU A 3 -7.23 -4.69 21.22
C LEU A 3 -8.25 -4.83 20.08
N GLN A 4 -9.48 -4.39 20.31
CA GLN A 4 -10.46 -4.20 19.26
C GLN A 4 -9.98 -3.01 18.41
N VAL A 5 -9.38 -3.30 17.26
CA VAL A 5 -9.17 -2.31 16.22
C VAL A 5 -10.56 -1.98 15.67
N LEU A 6 -11.03 -0.76 15.95
CA LEU A 6 -12.30 -0.28 15.40
C LEU A 6 -12.10 0.01 13.91
N GLU A 7 -12.47 -0.93 13.08
CA GLU A 7 -12.57 -0.73 11.63
C GLU A 7 -14.00 -0.29 11.30
N PHE A 8 -14.14 0.92 10.78
CA PHE A 8 -15.41 1.43 10.27
C PHE A 8 -15.46 1.30 8.76
N ASN A 9 -16.43 0.55 8.24
CA ASN A 9 -16.78 0.57 6.83
C ASN A 9 -17.76 1.72 6.59
N TYR A 10 -17.30 2.80 5.96
CA TYR A 10 -18.16 3.92 5.62
C TYR A 10 -18.58 3.81 4.15
N LEU A 11 -19.88 3.76 3.90
CA LEU A 11 -20.45 4.04 2.59
C LEU A 11 -20.52 5.56 2.47
N GLY A 12 -19.51 6.17 1.87
CA GLY A 12 -19.51 7.61 1.63
C GLY A 12 -20.64 8.00 0.68
N VAL A 13 -21.37 9.04 1.03
CA VAL A 13 -22.39 9.64 0.15
C VAL A 13 -21.67 10.54 -0.85
N SER A 14 -21.21 9.95 -1.95
CA SER A 14 -20.83 10.68 -3.15
C SER A 14 -21.98 10.56 -4.16
N SER A 15 -22.22 11.60 -4.95
CA SER A 15 -23.25 11.60 -6.01
C SER A 15 -22.96 10.61 -7.15
N HIS A 16 -21.82 9.92 -7.13
CA HIS A 16 -21.45 8.81 -7.98
C HIS A 16 -21.28 7.56 -7.11
N ALA A 17 -21.84 6.42 -7.53
CA ALA A 17 -21.56 5.16 -6.86
C ALA A 17 -20.08 4.83 -6.99
N MET A 18 -19.34 4.89 -5.87
CA MET A 18 -17.92 4.54 -5.82
C MET A 18 -17.74 3.07 -6.18
N SER A 19 -16.74 2.77 -7.01
CA SER A 19 -16.42 1.38 -7.38
C SER A 19 -15.53 0.68 -6.34
N TYR A 20 -15.19 1.36 -5.23
CA TYR A 20 -14.30 0.90 -4.18
C TYR A 20 -14.90 1.06 -2.78
N GLN A 21 -14.32 0.37 -1.81
CA GLN A 21 -14.60 0.57 -0.38
C GLN A 21 -13.57 1.52 0.22
N LEU A 22 -14.04 2.49 1.02
CA LEU A 22 -13.17 3.28 1.89
C LEU A 22 -13.03 2.55 3.22
N ARG A 23 -11.79 2.12 3.53
CA ARG A 23 -11.44 1.62 4.87
C ARG A 23 -10.90 2.76 5.71
N GLN A 24 -11.39 2.88 6.92
CA GLN A 24 -10.85 3.80 7.93
C GLN A 24 -10.21 2.99 9.06
N ALA A 25 -9.06 3.46 9.54
CA ALA A 25 -8.33 2.85 10.66
C ALA A 25 -7.59 3.93 11.45
N GLU A 26 -7.30 3.65 12.72
CA GLU A 26 -6.51 4.53 13.57
C GLU A 26 -5.28 3.80 14.08
N ILE A 27 -4.14 4.51 14.10
CA ILE A 27 -2.87 4.02 14.62
C ILE A 27 -2.38 5.00 15.70
N PRO A 28 -2.42 4.62 16.98
CA PRO A 28 -2.01 5.50 18.08
C PRO A 28 -0.49 5.44 18.30
N ILE A 29 0.27 6.14 17.46
CA ILE A 29 1.73 6.16 17.49
C ILE A 29 2.33 7.56 17.61
N LEU A 30 1.52 8.61 17.52
CA LEU A 30 2.04 9.98 17.66
C LEU A 30 2.36 10.29 19.12
N PRO A 31 3.37 11.13 19.37
CA PRO A 31 3.62 11.70 20.69
C PRO A 31 2.39 12.45 21.22
N ALA A 32 2.28 12.55 22.53
CA ALA A 32 1.18 13.28 23.17
C ALA A 32 1.17 14.75 22.73
N GLY A 33 -0.02 15.23 22.35
CA GLY A 33 -0.24 16.63 21.95
C GLY A 33 -0.01 16.91 20.46
N HIS A 34 0.52 15.95 19.69
CA HIS A 34 0.67 16.12 18.25
C HIS A 34 -0.69 16.06 17.53
N ALA A 35 -0.83 16.88 16.50
CA ALA A 35 -2.03 16.91 15.68
C ALA A 35 -2.21 15.61 14.90
N PRO A 36 -3.43 15.03 14.81
CA PRO A 36 -3.66 13.83 14.01
C PRO A 36 -3.24 14.02 12.55
N ILE A 37 -2.66 12.96 11.96
CA ILE A 37 -2.22 12.93 10.56
C ILE A 37 -3.08 11.93 9.80
N ARG A 38 -3.72 12.39 8.73
CA ARG A 38 -4.56 11.56 7.84
C ARG A 38 -3.70 11.05 6.69
N VAL A 39 -3.41 9.76 6.71
CA VAL A 39 -2.63 9.08 5.67
C VAL A 39 -3.59 8.42 4.69
N LEU A 40 -3.59 8.87 3.44
CA LEU A 40 -4.25 8.16 2.35
C LEU A 40 -3.31 7.05 1.87
N HIS A 41 -3.71 5.80 2.07
CA HIS A 41 -2.95 4.64 1.60
C HIS A 41 -3.70 3.93 0.49
N PHE A 42 -3.09 3.86 -0.68
CA PHE A 42 -3.58 3.06 -1.80
C PHE A 42 -2.46 2.22 -2.41
N SER A 43 -2.85 1.20 -3.14
CA SER A 43 -1.95 0.24 -3.77
C SER A 43 -2.59 -0.43 -4.97
N ASP A 44 -1.76 -1.04 -5.82
CA ASP A 44 -2.21 -1.99 -6.84
C ASP A 44 -3.28 -1.37 -7.77
N LEU A 45 -3.01 -0.19 -8.31
CA LEU A 45 -3.93 0.50 -9.22
C LEU A 45 -4.08 -0.24 -10.55
N HIS A 46 -3.00 -0.85 -11.04
CA HIS A 46 -2.94 -1.58 -12.31
C HIS A 46 -3.59 -0.82 -13.47
N LEU A 47 -3.24 0.45 -13.61
CA LEU A 47 -3.89 1.35 -14.55
C LEU A 47 -3.61 0.96 -16.00
N THR A 48 -4.64 1.11 -16.79
CA THR A 48 -4.61 1.08 -18.25
C THR A 48 -5.43 2.26 -18.77
N PRO A 49 -5.22 2.74 -20.01
CA PRO A 49 -6.02 3.84 -20.58
C PRO A 49 -7.53 3.57 -20.62
N ALA A 50 -7.94 2.29 -20.52
CA ALA A 50 -9.34 1.89 -20.59
C ALA A 50 -10.08 1.95 -19.25
N ARG A 51 -9.37 2.10 -18.11
CA ARG A 51 -9.95 2.06 -16.75
C ARG A 51 -10.52 3.41 -16.30
N LYS A 52 -11.52 3.91 -17.05
CA LYS A 52 -12.05 5.27 -16.82
C LYS A 52 -12.72 5.46 -15.47
N THR A 53 -13.43 4.44 -14.96
CA THR A 53 -14.10 4.50 -13.66
C THR A 53 -13.08 4.58 -12.54
N GLU A 54 -12.07 3.71 -12.54
CA GLU A 54 -11.01 3.70 -11.55
C GLU A 54 -10.20 5.01 -11.57
N ILE A 55 -9.97 5.58 -12.74
CA ILE A 55 -9.32 6.90 -12.89
C ILE A 55 -10.17 8.00 -12.25
N ALA A 56 -11.48 8.00 -12.46
CA ALA A 56 -12.39 8.97 -11.84
C ALA A 56 -12.44 8.81 -10.32
N ASP A 57 -12.44 7.58 -9.81
CA ASP A 57 -12.38 7.29 -8.38
C ASP A 57 -11.09 7.83 -7.76
N ILE A 58 -9.92 7.59 -8.40
CA ILE A 58 -8.61 8.07 -7.90
C ILE A 58 -8.59 9.61 -7.84
N LYS A 59 -9.12 10.29 -8.85
CA LYS A 59 -9.25 11.76 -8.85
C LYS A 59 -10.07 12.29 -7.67
N SER A 60 -11.04 11.52 -7.19
CA SER A 60 -11.87 11.92 -6.03
C SER A 60 -11.18 11.71 -4.66
N PHE A 61 -10.03 11.06 -4.60
CA PHE A 61 -9.36 10.79 -3.33
C PHE A 61 -8.91 12.07 -2.60
N ILE A 62 -8.72 13.17 -3.32
CA ILE A 62 -8.41 14.47 -2.71
C ILE A 62 -9.53 14.95 -1.76
N ASP A 63 -10.79 14.56 -2.03
CA ASP A 63 -11.95 14.90 -1.20
C ASP A 63 -11.89 14.26 0.19
N LEU A 64 -11.06 13.20 0.35
CA LEU A 64 -10.78 12.59 1.65
C LEU A 64 -9.88 13.47 2.52
N SER A 65 -9.38 14.60 2.01
CA SER A 65 -8.54 15.57 2.72
C SER A 65 -7.36 14.92 3.45
N PRO A 66 -6.48 14.17 2.77
CA PRO A 66 -5.31 13.59 3.39
C PRO A 66 -4.22 14.64 3.67
N ASP A 67 -3.41 14.40 4.70
CA ASP A 67 -2.22 15.19 5.03
C ASP A 67 -0.96 14.58 4.39
N LEU A 68 -0.97 13.28 4.14
CA LEU A 68 0.11 12.49 3.57
C LEU A 68 -0.47 11.41 2.66
N VAL A 69 0.18 11.16 1.53
CA VAL A 69 -0.18 10.08 0.62
C VAL A 69 0.91 9.00 0.67
N ILE A 70 0.52 7.73 0.80
CA ILE A 70 1.42 6.59 0.67
C ILE A 70 0.89 5.66 -0.42
N SER A 71 1.70 5.45 -1.45
CA SER A 71 1.42 4.43 -2.47
C SER A 71 2.40 3.27 -2.35
N THR A 72 1.87 2.07 -2.25
CA THR A 72 2.68 0.86 -2.13
C THR A 72 2.85 0.10 -3.45
N GLY A 73 2.80 0.81 -4.59
CA GLY A 73 3.21 0.28 -5.90
C GLY A 73 2.13 -0.39 -6.72
N ASP A 74 2.55 -1.01 -7.82
CA ASP A 74 1.71 -1.59 -8.86
C ASP A 74 0.74 -0.56 -9.47
N PHE A 75 1.29 0.61 -9.86
CA PHE A 75 0.53 1.67 -10.54
C PHE A 75 0.11 1.24 -11.96
N LEU A 76 1.01 0.55 -12.66
CA LEU A 76 0.93 0.32 -14.10
C LEU A 76 0.42 -1.10 -14.43
N ALA A 77 -0.27 -1.23 -15.57
CA ALA A 77 -0.57 -2.50 -16.20
C ALA A 77 -0.51 -2.42 -17.74
N HIS A 78 0.03 -1.33 -18.30
CA HIS A 78 0.08 -1.09 -19.74
C HIS A 78 1.18 -0.08 -20.09
N MET A 79 1.81 -0.23 -21.26
CA MET A 79 2.87 0.64 -21.77
C MET A 79 2.47 2.14 -21.82
N GLN A 80 1.21 2.44 -22.03
CA GLN A 80 0.67 3.81 -22.13
C GLN A 80 0.02 4.29 -20.81
N ALA A 81 0.32 3.63 -19.69
CA ALA A 81 -0.37 3.95 -18.44
C ALA A 81 0.28 5.11 -17.67
N VAL A 82 1.53 5.48 -17.93
CA VAL A 82 2.22 6.56 -17.20
C VAL A 82 1.46 7.89 -17.26
N PRO A 83 1.12 8.45 -18.44
CA PRO A 83 0.37 9.71 -18.47
C PRO A 83 -1.01 9.59 -17.83
N VAL A 84 -1.63 8.40 -17.88
CA VAL A 84 -2.92 8.14 -17.24
C VAL A 84 -2.79 8.12 -15.72
N ALA A 85 -1.72 7.52 -15.19
CA ALA A 85 -1.46 7.48 -13.75
C ALA A 85 -1.18 8.88 -13.20
N LEU A 86 -0.35 9.66 -13.89
CA LEU A 86 -0.04 11.03 -13.48
C LEU A 86 -1.27 11.95 -13.54
N ASP A 87 -2.11 11.81 -14.58
CA ASP A 87 -3.38 12.55 -14.68
C ASP A 87 -4.38 12.14 -13.59
N ALA A 88 -4.47 10.85 -13.28
CA ALA A 88 -5.35 10.35 -12.23
C ALA A 88 -4.94 10.84 -10.84
N LEU A 89 -3.64 10.98 -10.59
CA LEU A 89 -3.08 11.38 -9.31
C LEU A 89 -2.88 12.90 -9.19
N ASP A 90 -3.13 13.68 -10.24
CA ASP A 90 -2.71 15.09 -10.35
C ASP A 90 -2.98 15.94 -9.09
N ALA A 91 -4.21 15.92 -8.58
CA ALA A 91 -4.56 16.67 -7.36
C ALA A 91 -3.86 16.13 -6.09
N LEU A 92 -3.55 14.84 -6.02
CA LEU A 92 -2.83 14.24 -4.90
C LEU A 92 -1.34 14.55 -4.94
N LEU A 93 -0.78 14.78 -6.14
CA LEU A 93 0.62 15.11 -6.31
C LEU A 93 1.00 16.49 -5.74
N ASP A 94 0.04 17.31 -5.38
CA ASP A 94 0.27 18.58 -4.67
C ASP A 94 0.45 18.39 -3.15
N LEU A 95 0.19 17.18 -2.65
CA LEU A 95 0.38 16.82 -1.25
C LEU A 95 1.71 16.07 -1.03
N PRO A 96 2.26 16.08 0.20
CA PRO A 96 3.38 15.21 0.53
C PRO A 96 3.05 13.76 0.19
N GLY A 97 3.95 13.08 -0.54
CA GLY A 97 3.73 11.70 -0.97
C GLY A 97 4.97 10.83 -0.86
N LEU A 98 4.74 9.58 -0.52
CA LEU A 98 5.75 8.53 -0.44
C LEU A 98 5.32 7.38 -1.34
N PHE A 99 6.26 6.78 -2.06
CA PHE A 99 5.93 5.62 -2.87
C PHE A 99 7.07 4.61 -2.96
N VAL A 100 6.69 3.37 -3.25
CA VAL A 100 7.56 2.30 -3.71
C VAL A 100 6.97 1.70 -4.97
N PHE A 101 7.77 0.96 -5.74
CA PHE A 101 7.30 0.22 -6.90
C PHE A 101 6.97 -1.24 -6.55
N GLY A 102 6.04 -1.80 -7.30
CA GLY A 102 5.75 -3.22 -7.33
C GLY A 102 6.15 -3.86 -8.67
N SER A 103 5.98 -5.17 -8.77
CA SER A 103 6.40 -5.95 -9.94
C SER A 103 5.74 -5.51 -11.25
N ASN A 104 4.49 -5.02 -11.17
CA ASN A 104 3.76 -4.55 -12.34
C ASN A 104 4.04 -3.08 -12.69
N ASP A 105 4.95 -2.42 -11.99
CA ASP A 105 5.54 -1.16 -12.46
C ASP A 105 6.71 -1.43 -13.39
N TYR A 106 7.48 -2.47 -13.11
CA TYR A 106 8.63 -2.88 -13.93
C TYR A 106 8.21 -3.65 -15.18
N TYR A 107 7.26 -4.59 -15.05
CA TYR A 107 6.92 -5.54 -16.10
C TYR A 107 5.42 -5.60 -16.38
N ALA A 108 5.07 -5.58 -17.66
CA ALA A 108 3.69 -5.74 -18.08
C ALA A 108 3.14 -7.10 -17.61
N PRO A 109 1.89 -7.14 -17.12
CA PRO A 109 1.27 -8.38 -16.71
C PRO A 109 1.13 -9.35 -17.90
N LYS A 110 1.32 -10.66 -17.64
CA LYS A 110 1.10 -11.73 -18.62
C LYS A 110 -0.04 -12.65 -18.19
N PRO A 111 -0.72 -13.30 -19.14
CA PRO A 111 -1.68 -14.37 -18.82
C PRO A 111 -0.98 -15.46 -18.00
N LYS A 112 -1.51 -15.74 -16.81
CA LYS A 112 -1.04 -16.83 -15.94
C LYS A 112 -2.22 -17.75 -15.64
N ASN A 113 -1.94 -19.05 -15.48
CA ASN A 113 -2.96 -19.97 -14.98
C ASN A 113 -3.32 -19.57 -13.54
N PRO A 114 -4.60 -19.21 -13.25
CA PRO A 114 -5.01 -18.73 -11.94
C PRO A 114 -4.83 -19.77 -10.83
N LEU A 115 -4.80 -21.07 -11.15
CA LEU A 115 -4.54 -22.11 -10.17
C LEU A 115 -3.11 -22.07 -9.60
N LYS A 116 -2.17 -21.43 -10.29
CA LYS A 116 -0.81 -21.24 -9.76
C LYS A 116 -0.76 -20.35 -8.54
N TYR A 117 -1.72 -19.44 -8.34
CA TYR A 117 -1.79 -18.60 -7.13
C TYR A 117 -2.14 -19.39 -5.86
N LEU A 118 -2.62 -20.63 -5.99
CA LEU A 118 -2.90 -21.53 -4.87
C LEU A 118 -1.71 -22.42 -4.50
N LEU A 119 -0.65 -22.41 -5.29
CA LEU A 119 0.56 -23.19 -5.05
C LEU A 119 1.65 -22.27 -4.47
N PRO A 120 2.55 -22.80 -3.61
CA PRO A 120 3.73 -22.06 -3.19
C PRO A 120 4.54 -21.58 -4.41
N ASP A 121 5.02 -20.34 -4.38
CA ASP A 121 5.78 -19.74 -5.49
C ASP A 121 7.20 -20.35 -5.54
N HIS A 122 7.37 -21.41 -6.31
CA HIS A 122 8.62 -22.12 -6.50
C HIS A 122 9.00 -22.13 -7.98
N GLY A 123 9.49 -21.03 -8.55
CA GLY A 123 9.93 -21.11 -9.92
C GLY A 123 10.40 -19.83 -10.58
N LYS A 124 11.04 -19.99 -11.75
CA LYS A 124 11.44 -18.88 -12.61
C LYS A 124 10.20 -18.08 -13.01
N ARG A 125 10.20 -16.80 -12.64
CA ARG A 125 9.17 -15.85 -13.05
C ARG A 125 9.35 -15.51 -14.52
N ILE A 126 8.27 -15.60 -15.27
CA ILE A 126 8.25 -15.14 -16.67
C ILE A 126 7.75 -13.70 -16.61
N HIS A 127 8.67 -12.76 -16.79
CA HIS A 127 8.34 -11.34 -16.85
C HIS A 127 7.70 -10.98 -18.18
N GLY A 128 6.85 -9.94 -18.16
CA GLY A 128 6.33 -9.26 -19.35
C GLY A 128 7.38 -8.38 -20.04
N GLU A 129 6.90 -7.53 -20.94
CA GLU A 129 7.71 -6.44 -21.48
C GLU A 129 8.00 -5.43 -20.37
N ASP A 130 9.18 -4.78 -20.48
CA ASP A 130 9.51 -3.70 -19.55
C ASP A 130 8.52 -2.55 -19.70
N LEU A 131 7.99 -2.07 -18.60
CA LEU A 131 7.11 -0.91 -18.56
C LEU A 131 7.93 0.38 -18.39
N PRO A 132 7.41 1.54 -18.79
CA PRO A 132 8.12 2.81 -18.70
C PRO A 132 8.13 3.39 -17.25
N TRP A 133 8.52 2.55 -16.27
CA TRP A 133 8.62 2.94 -14.87
C TRP A 133 9.55 4.13 -14.61
N PRO A 134 10.66 4.34 -15.38
CA PRO A 134 11.51 5.51 -15.16
C PRO A 134 10.77 6.83 -15.46
N ASP A 135 9.83 6.83 -16.42
CA ASP A 135 9.01 8.00 -16.71
C ASP A 135 7.98 8.26 -15.60
N LEU A 136 7.43 7.19 -15.01
CA LEU A 136 6.55 7.28 -13.83
C LEU A 136 7.33 7.84 -12.64
N ASP A 137 8.50 7.29 -12.35
CA ASP A 137 9.39 7.73 -11.27
C ASP A 137 9.71 9.23 -11.40
N LYS A 138 10.16 9.65 -12.58
CA LYS A 138 10.44 11.06 -12.88
C LYS A 138 9.19 11.93 -12.71
N GLY A 139 8.03 11.45 -13.18
CA GLY A 139 6.76 12.17 -13.07
C GLY A 139 6.36 12.40 -11.62
N LEU A 140 6.39 11.38 -10.77
CA LEU A 140 6.06 11.46 -9.36
C LEU A 140 7.05 12.35 -8.59
N GLN A 141 8.35 12.14 -8.77
CA GLN A 141 9.40 12.92 -8.10
C GLN A 141 9.40 14.39 -8.51
N SER A 142 9.07 14.71 -9.78
CA SER A 142 8.99 16.10 -10.25
C SER A 142 7.90 16.92 -9.55
N ARG A 143 6.92 16.26 -8.93
CA ARG A 143 5.85 16.84 -8.11
C ARG A 143 6.13 16.73 -6.60
N GLY A 144 7.34 16.32 -6.21
CA GLY A 144 7.78 16.29 -4.82
C GLY A 144 7.50 14.99 -4.06
N TRP A 145 6.94 13.96 -4.71
CA TRP A 145 6.81 12.65 -4.07
C TRP A 145 8.18 11.98 -3.94
N ILE A 146 8.37 11.26 -2.84
CA ILE A 146 9.64 10.63 -2.49
C ILE A 146 9.59 9.14 -2.84
N ASN A 147 10.52 8.71 -3.71
CA ASN A 147 10.75 7.31 -3.99
C ASN A 147 11.51 6.66 -2.82
N LEU A 148 10.90 5.68 -2.18
CA LEU A 148 11.48 4.94 -1.07
C LEU A 148 12.09 3.58 -1.48
N ASN A 149 12.16 3.26 -2.77
CA ASN A 149 12.86 2.05 -3.19
C ASN A 149 14.32 2.07 -2.72
N ARG A 150 14.65 1.18 -1.76
CA ARG A 150 15.99 1.10 -1.13
C ARG A 150 16.47 2.44 -0.58
N SER A 151 15.58 3.24 0.01
CA SER A 151 15.86 4.61 0.43
C SER A 151 15.26 4.92 1.80
N ARG A 152 15.89 5.87 2.48
CA ARG A 152 15.39 6.50 3.72
C ARG A 152 15.22 7.99 3.47
N ALA A 153 14.18 8.56 4.05
CA ALA A 153 13.93 10.01 4.03
C ALA A 153 13.35 10.47 5.35
N THR A 154 13.48 11.75 5.63
CA THR A 154 12.80 12.39 6.77
C THR A 154 11.89 13.48 6.22
N ILE A 155 10.62 13.43 6.60
CA ILE A 155 9.62 14.41 6.22
C ILE A 155 9.00 15.04 7.46
N LYS A 156 8.45 16.22 7.31
CA LYS A 156 7.68 16.87 8.37
C LYS A 156 6.24 17.07 7.91
N ILE A 157 5.31 16.49 8.67
CA ILE A 157 3.87 16.63 8.44
C ILE A 157 3.26 17.30 9.68
N LYS A 158 2.71 18.50 9.50
CA LYS A 158 2.26 19.33 10.63
C LYS A 158 3.40 19.57 11.63
N ASP A 159 3.21 19.13 12.86
CA ASP A 159 4.19 19.22 13.96
C ASP A 159 5.05 17.97 14.15
N THR A 160 4.82 16.92 13.33
CA THR A 160 5.47 15.61 13.47
C THR A 160 6.60 15.44 12.45
N THR A 161 7.78 15.05 12.94
CA THR A 161 8.92 14.60 12.14
C THR A 161 8.85 13.09 11.95
N ILE A 162 8.76 12.62 10.71
CA ILE A 162 8.59 11.22 10.36
C ILE A 162 9.85 10.75 9.63
N GLU A 163 10.55 9.75 10.18
CA GLU A 163 11.51 9.00 9.38
C GLU A 163 10.75 7.97 8.55
N THR A 164 11.06 7.91 7.26
CA THR A 164 10.46 6.95 6.35
C THR A 164 11.54 6.12 5.69
N ARG A 165 11.27 4.84 5.47
CA ARG A 165 12.15 3.95 4.69
C ARG A 165 11.33 2.96 3.90
N GLY A 166 11.88 2.53 2.78
CA GLY A 166 11.21 1.53 1.97
C GLY A 166 12.17 0.58 1.29
N THR A 167 11.62 -0.54 0.85
CA THR A 167 12.31 -1.52 0.02
C THR A 167 11.77 -1.50 -1.39
N ASP A 168 12.61 -1.90 -2.33
CA ASP A 168 12.16 -2.27 -3.66
C ASP A 168 11.32 -3.56 -3.62
N ASP A 169 10.80 -4.00 -4.76
CA ASP A 169 9.84 -5.09 -4.81
C ASP A 169 10.42 -6.43 -4.35
N ALA A 170 9.91 -6.92 -3.25
CA ALA A 170 10.28 -8.19 -2.66
C ALA A 170 9.79 -9.40 -3.48
N HIS A 171 8.73 -9.21 -4.28
CA HIS A 171 8.22 -10.24 -5.15
C HIS A 171 9.18 -10.53 -6.32
N LEU A 172 9.98 -9.54 -6.74
CA LEU A 172 11.06 -9.68 -7.73
C LEU A 172 12.43 -9.97 -7.12
N GLU A 173 12.51 -10.06 -5.77
CA GLU A 173 13.78 -10.20 -5.04
C GLU A 173 14.72 -9.00 -5.24
N PHE A 174 14.15 -7.80 -5.44
CA PHE A 174 14.90 -6.55 -5.54
C PHE A 174 15.10 -5.87 -4.18
N ASP A 175 14.59 -6.45 -3.10
CA ASP A 175 14.46 -5.94 -1.75
C ASP A 175 15.71 -6.16 -0.88
N ASP A 176 16.79 -5.54 -1.14
CA ASP A 176 17.91 -5.57 -0.20
C ASP A 176 17.63 -4.65 1.01
N TYR A 177 17.06 -5.21 2.07
CA TYR A 177 16.75 -4.45 3.28
C TYR A 177 18.00 -3.89 3.98
N SER A 178 19.19 -4.48 3.77
CA SER A 178 20.42 -4.02 4.40
C SER A 178 20.77 -2.57 4.03
N LEU A 179 20.32 -2.11 2.87
CA LEU A 179 20.53 -0.74 2.38
C LEU A 179 19.80 0.32 3.21
N VAL A 180 18.73 -0.06 3.92
CA VAL A 180 17.89 0.83 4.71
C VAL A 180 17.76 0.39 6.17
N ALA A 181 18.48 -0.67 6.56
CA ALA A 181 18.46 -1.21 7.91
C ALA A 181 19.09 -0.26 8.94
N GLY A 182 18.77 -0.49 10.21
CA GLY A 182 19.30 0.22 11.38
C GLY A 182 18.22 1.01 12.11
N LYS A 183 18.51 1.38 13.35
CA LYS A 183 17.57 2.15 14.16
C LYS A 183 17.20 3.48 13.50
N PRO A 184 15.96 3.96 13.70
CA PRO A 184 15.58 5.31 13.27
C PRO A 184 16.53 6.38 13.84
N GLY A 185 16.77 7.41 13.05
CA GLY A 185 17.44 8.62 13.50
C GLY A 185 16.55 9.49 14.39
N PRO A 186 16.93 10.73 14.68
CA PRO A 186 16.08 11.66 15.42
C PRO A 186 14.76 11.92 14.65
N CYS A 187 13.66 11.39 15.17
CA CYS A 187 12.30 11.56 14.63
C CYS A 187 11.27 11.33 15.74
N ASP A 188 10.03 11.74 15.50
CA ASP A 188 8.91 11.50 16.41
C ASP A 188 8.34 10.10 16.21
N ILE A 189 8.26 9.66 14.94
CA ILE A 189 7.83 8.32 14.54
C ILE A 189 8.62 7.84 13.33
N ALA A 190 8.66 6.50 13.15
CA ALA A 190 9.32 5.85 12.02
C ALA A 190 8.35 4.95 11.24
N ILE A 191 8.26 5.12 9.92
CA ILE A 191 7.32 4.41 9.04
C ILE A 191 8.09 3.63 7.98
N GLY A 192 7.75 2.34 7.83
CA GLY A 192 8.19 1.48 6.74
C GLY A 192 7.18 1.42 5.60
N VAL A 193 7.68 1.38 4.36
CA VAL A 193 6.86 1.21 3.15
C VAL A 193 7.45 0.11 2.30
N THR A 194 6.63 -0.86 1.91
CA THR A 194 7.04 -1.96 1.01
C THR A 194 5.88 -2.35 0.11
N HIS A 195 6.17 -2.80 -1.11
CA HIS A 195 5.09 -3.31 -1.95
C HIS A 195 4.57 -4.64 -1.39
N ALA A 196 5.39 -5.68 -1.44
CA ALA A 196 4.99 -7.02 -1.01
C ALA A 196 5.44 -7.30 0.43
N PRO A 197 4.51 -7.64 1.36
CA PRO A 197 4.79 -7.80 2.79
C PRO A 197 5.43 -9.15 3.12
N TYR A 198 6.63 -9.43 2.57
CA TYR A 198 7.39 -10.62 2.93
C TYR A 198 7.91 -10.54 4.36
N LEU A 199 7.86 -11.66 5.08
CA LEU A 199 8.22 -11.71 6.50
C LEU A 199 9.64 -11.21 6.76
N ARG A 200 10.61 -11.53 5.87
CA ARG A 200 12.01 -11.07 6.00
C ARG A 200 12.14 -9.54 6.07
N ILE A 201 11.28 -8.80 5.35
CA ILE A 201 11.27 -7.33 5.38
C ILE A 201 10.57 -6.84 6.65
N LEU A 202 9.38 -7.38 6.93
CA LEU A 202 8.59 -7.00 8.11
C LEU A 202 9.36 -7.23 9.41
N GLU A 203 10.07 -8.37 9.52
CA GLU A 203 10.93 -8.71 10.65
C GLU A 203 12.13 -7.75 10.76
N GLY A 204 12.74 -7.37 9.64
CA GLY A 204 13.79 -6.37 9.58
C GLY A 204 13.31 -5.02 10.11
N MET A 205 12.19 -4.54 9.60
CA MET A 205 11.58 -3.26 10.01
C MET A 205 11.17 -3.28 11.49
N ALA A 206 10.57 -4.38 11.95
CA ALA A 206 10.19 -4.55 13.36
C ALA A 206 11.42 -4.57 14.30
N LYS A 207 12.49 -5.27 13.91
CA LYS A 207 13.76 -5.33 14.65
C LYS A 207 14.42 -3.96 14.77
N ASP A 208 14.31 -3.14 13.76
CA ASP A 208 14.85 -1.78 13.75
C ASP A 208 14.01 -0.81 14.59
N GLY A 209 12.80 -1.20 15.00
CA GLY A 209 11.93 -0.41 15.89
C GLY A 209 11.07 0.61 15.14
N LEU A 210 10.57 0.28 13.95
CA LEU A 210 9.58 1.10 13.26
C LEU A 210 8.23 1.03 13.96
N ASP A 211 7.46 2.13 13.93
CA ASP A 211 6.15 2.24 14.58
C ASP A 211 5.01 1.70 13.70
N ALA A 212 5.11 1.90 12.39
CA ALA A 212 4.12 1.42 11.44
C ALA A 212 4.76 0.98 10.11
N ILE A 213 4.12 0.00 9.45
CA ILE A 213 4.50 -0.48 8.12
C ILE A 213 3.26 -0.45 7.21
N PHE A 214 3.42 0.09 6.00
CA PHE A 214 2.41 0.10 4.96
C PHE A 214 2.82 -0.83 3.81
N ALA A 215 1.89 -1.70 3.38
CA ALA A 215 2.14 -2.69 2.32
C ALA A 215 0.92 -2.91 1.43
N GLY A 216 1.15 -3.45 0.22
CA GLY A 216 0.14 -3.78 -0.79
C GLY A 216 0.21 -5.24 -1.23
N HIS A 217 0.20 -5.47 -2.57
CA HIS A 217 0.48 -6.74 -3.25
C HIS A 217 -0.57 -7.85 -3.08
N THR A 218 -1.13 -8.01 -1.91
CA THR A 218 -1.97 -9.17 -1.57
C THR A 218 -3.34 -9.14 -2.21
N HIS A 219 -3.79 -8.01 -2.73
CA HIS A 219 -5.17 -7.77 -3.20
C HIS A 219 -6.25 -8.20 -2.18
N GLY A 220 -5.93 -8.10 -0.87
CA GLY A 220 -6.77 -8.61 0.21
C GLY A 220 -6.97 -10.13 0.16
N GLY A 221 -6.08 -10.84 -0.53
CA GLY A 221 -6.16 -12.25 -0.83
C GLY A 221 -7.00 -12.56 -2.06
N GLN A 222 -7.42 -11.56 -2.82
CA GLN A 222 -8.21 -11.58 -4.07
C GLN A 222 -9.44 -12.51 -4.04
N VAL A 223 -9.29 -13.76 -3.60
CA VAL A 223 -10.38 -14.72 -3.36
C VAL A 223 -10.41 -15.06 -1.87
N ARG A 224 -11.52 -14.76 -1.23
CA ARG A 224 -11.75 -15.03 0.19
C ARG A 224 -12.93 -15.97 0.37
N LEU A 225 -12.80 -16.93 1.27
CA LEU A 225 -13.89 -17.79 1.69
C LEU A 225 -14.72 -17.04 2.75
N PRO A 226 -16.03 -16.92 2.56
CA PRO A 226 -16.92 -16.42 3.60
C PRO A 226 -16.95 -17.43 4.77
N LEU A 227 -16.79 -16.91 5.99
CA LEU A 227 -16.85 -17.67 7.23
C LEU A 227 -17.78 -16.97 8.22
N PRO A 228 -18.36 -17.66 9.19
CA PRO A 228 -19.09 -17.02 10.29
C PRO A 228 -18.18 -15.96 10.95
N GLY A 229 -18.65 -14.71 10.98
CA GLY A 229 -17.89 -13.60 11.56
C GLY A 229 -16.88 -12.94 10.60
N GLY A 230 -16.86 -13.28 9.29
CA GLY A 230 -15.99 -12.60 8.34
C GLY A 230 -15.62 -13.42 7.10
N SER A 231 -14.42 -13.21 6.60
CA SER A 231 -13.89 -13.97 5.46
C SER A 231 -12.40 -14.21 5.61
N ARG A 232 -11.90 -15.30 5.06
CA ARG A 232 -10.49 -15.68 5.09
C ARG A 232 -9.92 -15.74 3.67
N ALA A 233 -8.78 -15.10 3.44
CA ALA A 233 -8.06 -15.18 2.18
C ALA A 233 -7.54 -16.60 1.93
N LEU A 234 -7.54 -17.03 0.67
CA LEU A 234 -6.96 -18.32 0.28
C LEU A 234 -5.43 -18.21 0.19
N THR A 235 -4.93 -17.07 -0.28
CA THR A 235 -3.50 -16.81 -0.44
C THR A 235 -3.21 -15.33 -0.24
N THR A 236 -1.95 -14.99 0.04
CA THR A 236 -1.43 -13.61 0.02
C THR A 236 -0.43 -13.40 -1.11
N ASN A 237 -0.16 -14.45 -1.89
CA ASN A 237 0.87 -14.47 -2.94
C ASN A 237 2.28 -14.08 -2.44
N CYS A 238 2.52 -14.28 -1.14
CA CYS A 238 3.78 -14.15 -0.43
C CYS A 238 3.77 -15.07 0.82
N ASP A 239 4.74 -14.94 1.72
CA ASP A 239 4.82 -15.74 2.95
C ASP A 239 4.01 -15.15 4.13
N LEU A 240 3.30 -14.03 3.93
CA LEU A 240 2.45 -13.44 4.95
C LEU A 240 1.25 -14.34 5.27
N PRO A 241 0.92 -14.58 6.56
CA PRO A 241 -0.26 -15.33 6.94
C PRO A 241 -1.57 -14.76 6.35
N THR A 242 -2.43 -15.61 5.81
CA THR A 242 -3.63 -15.23 5.05
C THR A 242 -4.65 -14.38 5.83
N TRP A 243 -4.63 -14.45 7.17
CA TRP A 243 -5.48 -13.61 8.00
C TRP A 243 -5.05 -12.14 8.04
N ARG A 244 -3.79 -11.86 7.65
CA ARG A 244 -3.21 -10.50 7.52
C ARG A 244 -3.33 -9.94 6.10
N ALA A 245 -4.04 -10.59 5.20
CA ALA A 245 -4.09 -10.22 3.79
C ALA A 245 -4.63 -8.81 3.52
N ARG A 246 -5.24 -8.14 4.49
CA ARG A 246 -5.71 -6.74 4.41
C ARG A 246 -6.00 -6.16 5.78
N GLY A 247 -6.04 -4.83 5.83
CA GLY A 247 -6.42 -4.07 7.02
C GLY A 247 -5.27 -3.91 8.01
N LEU A 248 -5.60 -3.45 9.20
CA LEU A 248 -4.65 -3.12 10.24
C LEU A 248 -4.44 -4.29 11.21
N THR A 249 -3.20 -4.62 11.48
CA THR A 249 -2.80 -5.65 12.47
C THR A 249 -1.54 -5.19 13.19
N LYS A 250 -1.23 -5.79 14.35
CA LYS A 250 0.11 -5.66 14.95
C LYS A 250 1.03 -6.77 14.45
N PHE A 251 2.27 -6.44 14.14
CA PHE A 251 3.30 -7.39 13.75
C PHE A 251 4.28 -7.59 14.92
N GLY A 252 4.14 -8.73 15.62
CA GLY A 252 4.86 -8.95 16.87
C GLY A 252 4.34 -8.10 18.03
N SER A 253 5.22 -7.60 18.86
CA SER A 253 4.90 -6.61 19.90
C SER A 253 4.70 -5.21 19.32
N GLU A 254 5.38 -4.92 18.25
CA GLU A 254 5.41 -3.72 17.40
C GLU A 254 5.97 -4.15 16.04
N PRO A 255 5.80 -3.43 14.92
CA PRO A 255 4.97 -2.25 14.63
C PRO A 255 3.50 -2.58 14.30
N TYR A 256 2.72 -1.53 14.01
CA TYR A 256 1.46 -1.70 13.30
C TYR A 256 1.73 -2.05 11.82
N LEU A 257 1.05 -3.04 11.29
CA LEU A 257 1.10 -3.41 9.87
C LEU A 257 -0.26 -3.11 9.23
N HIS A 258 -0.28 -2.21 8.26
CA HIS A 258 -1.44 -1.95 7.42
C HIS A 258 -1.20 -2.50 6.02
N VAL A 259 -2.03 -3.47 5.60
CA VAL A 259 -1.98 -4.07 4.26
C VAL A 259 -3.20 -3.60 3.46
N SER A 260 -2.95 -2.93 2.34
CA SER A 260 -4.01 -2.51 1.41
C SER A 260 -4.57 -3.71 0.65
N ALA A 261 -5.89 -3.73 0.45
CA ALA A 261 -6.50 -4.69 -0.46
C ALA A 261 -6.37 -4.28 -1.94
N GLY A 262 -5.82 -3.10 -2.21
CA GLY A 262 -5.59 -2.59 -3.56
C GLY A 262 -6.86 -2.21 -4.31
N MET A 263 -6.72 -1.27 -5.23
CA MET A 263 -7.82 -0.75 -6.06
C MET A 263 -8.05 -1.59 -7.31
N GLY A 264 -6.98 -1.94 -7.99
CA GLY A 264 -7.02 -2.64 -9.27
C GLY A 264 -6.86 -4.15 -9.15
N THR A 265 -6.77 -4.77 -10.29
CA THR A 265 -6.40 -6.17 -10.48
C THR A 265 -5.59 -6.29 -11.76
N SER A 266 -4.74 -7.29 -11.84
CA SER A 266 -4.12 -7.64 -13.13
C SER A 266 -5.20 -7.78 -14.22
N PRO A 267 -4.97 -7.27 -15.44
CA PRO A 267 -5.90 -7.45 -16.55
C PRO A 267 -6.27 -8.92 -16.85
N PHE A 268 -5.40 -9.84 -16.48
CA PHE A 268 -5.57 -11.29 -16.69
C PHE A 268 -6.15 -12.04 -15.48
N ALA A 269 -6.35 -11.36 -14.35
CA ALA A 269 -6.88 -11.95 -13.12
C ALA A 269 -7.89 -10.98 -12.47
N ARG A 270 -8.95 -10.64 -13.21
CA ARG A 270 -9.96 -9.63 -12.80
C ARG A 270 -10.95 -10.10 -11.74
N ILE A 271 -10.82 -11.33 -11.27
CA ILE A 271 -11.78 -11.93 -10.33
C ILE A 271 -11.42 -11.53 -8.91
N ARG A 272 -12.35 -10.87 -8.22
CA ARG A 272 -12.31 -10.64 -6.77
C ARG A 272 -13.54 -11.28 -6.13
N VAL A 273 -13.35 -12.09 -5.11
CA VAL A 273 -14.44 -12.74 -4.35
C VAL A 273 -14.32 -12.34 -2.89
N ALA A 274 -15.34 -11.69 -2.35
CA ALA A 274 -15.38 -11.16 -0.98
C ALA A 274 -14.15 -10.27 -0.62
N SER A 275 -13.51 -9.69 -1.62
CA SER A 275 -12.37 -8.78 -1.52
C SER A 275 -12.55 -7.62 -2.51
N PRO A 276 -13.49 -6.71 -2.28
CA PRO A 276 -13.73 -5.57 -3.17
C PRO A 276 -12.48 -4.69 -3.28
N PRO A 277 -12.38 -3.85 -4.34
CA PRO A 277 -11.41 -2.78 -4.41
C PRO A 277 -11.47 -1.89 -3.17
N GLU A 278 -10.31 -1.42 -2.69
CA GLU A 278 -10.24 -0.70 -1.43
C GLU A 278 -9.17 0.39 -1.47
N VAL A 279 -9.51 1.55 -0.91
CA VAL A 279 -8.57 2.59 -0.52
C VAL A 279 -8.67 2.78 1.00
N SER A 280 -7.59 3.14 1.65
CA SER A 280 -7.58 3.31 3.11
C SER A 280 -7.24 4.74 3.51
N LEU A 281 -7.98 5.26 4.49
CA LEU A 281 -7.65 6.48 5.20
C LEU A 281 -7.24 6.10 6.63
N VAL A 282 -5.95 6.11 6.88
CA VAL A 282 -5.37 5.74 8.18
C VAL A 282 -5.05 7.01 8.95
N THR A 283 -5.68 7.20 10.10
CA THR A 283 -5.38 8.35 10.95
C THR A 283 -4.33 7.96 12.00
N LEU A 284 -3.18 8.62 11.95
CA LEU A 284 -2.20 8.52 13.02
C LEU A 284 -2.66 9.43 14.16
N THR A 285 -2.74 8.89 15.38
CA THR A 285 -3.21 9.60 16.58
C THR A 285 -2.22 9.45 17.72
N SER A 286 -2.34 10.30 18.73
CA SER A 286 -1.59 10.11 19.98
C SER A 286 -2.15 8.92 20.77
N ALA A 287 -1.24 8.18 21.44
CA ALA A 287 -1.67 7.13 22.33
C ALA A 287 -2.56 7.70 23.45
N PRO A 288 -3.62 7.00 23.89
CA PRO A 288 -4.41 7.42 25.03
C PRO A 288 -3.50 7.60 26.26
N GLN A 289 -3.60 8.74 26.92
CA GLN A 289 -2.97 8.93 28.22
C GLN A 289 -3.82 8.21 29.26
N TYR A 290 -3.27 7.17 29.91
CA TYR A 290 -3.89 6.51 31.06
C TYR A 290 -3.31 7.05 32.37
#